data_9be0c038c14aa55ccb0225edd4b6b94d
#
_entry.id   9be0c038c14aa55ccb0225edd4b6b94d
#
_cell.length_a   1.000
_cell.length_b   1.000
_cell.length_c   1.000
_cell.angle_alpha   90.00
_cell.angle_beta   90.00
_cell.angle_gamma   90.00
#
_symmetry.space_group_name_H-M   'P 1'
#
loop_
_entity.id
_entity.type
_entity.pdbx_description
1 polymer ?
#
loop_
_entity_poly.entity_id
_entity_poly.type
_entity_poly.pdbx_seq_one_letter_code
_entity_poly.pdbx_strand_id
1 'polypeptide(L)'
;MKKIFIIIFLISFAVPLLSQGKYAVNHEMVAKIREEGFERSQIANTLSYMTDVLGARLTNSKDMRRAQKWVTGEMKRIGLTNIEIEPFMDYGVSWDNKLFSIHMLEPDYQTMVGYPIAHTPGINGRQKMNVTIADIKTKSDLEKYRGKLRGKAVLSVTMPVIDQERIRNGTPRFTYEELT
;
A
#
# COMPACT_ATOMS: atom_id res chain seq x y z
N MET A 1 55.04 40.53 8.56
CA MET A 1 54.12 39.81 7.68
C MET A 1 53.88 38.35 8.12
N LYS A 2 54.91 37.54 8.39
CA LYS A 2 54.72 36.11 8.85
C LYS A 2 53.86 35.93 10.11
N LYS A 3 53.98 36.84 11.10
CA LYS A 3 53.19 36.77 12.35
C LYS A 3 51.69 37.05 12.14
N ILE A 4 51.33 37.90 11.18
CA ILE A 4 49.92 38.19 10.82
C ILE A 4 49.29 37.00 10.12
N PHE A 5 49.99 36.30 9.25
CA PHE A 5 49.51 35.07 8.58
C PHE A 5 49.23 33.93 9.56
N ILE A 6 50.05 33.78 10.60
CA ILE A 6 49.85 32.75 11.65
C ILE A 6 48.61 33.07 12.47
N ILE A 7 48.33 34.31 12.79
CA ILE A 7 47.13 34.73 13.54
C ILE A 7 45.89 34.53 12.72
N ILE A 8 45.86 34.88 11.42
CA ILE A 8 44.72 34.63 10.53
C ILE A 8 44.45 33.12 10.36
N PHE A 9 45.52 32.31 10.24
CA PHE A 9 45.39 30.85 10.15
C PHE A 9 44.84 30.23 11.43
N LEU A 10 45.23 30.70 12.60
CA LEU A 10 44.69 30.24 13.90
C LEU A 10 43.22 30.66 14.10
N ILE A 11 42.82 31.85 13.65
CA ILE A 11 41.43 32.31 13.72
C ILE A 11 40.52 31.49 12.78
N SER A 12 41.00 31.13 11.57
CA SER A 12 40.22 30.31 10.63
C SER A 12 39.95 28.89 11.12
N PHE A 13 40.79 28.36 12.00
CA PHE A 13 40.57 27.04 12.65
C PHE A 13 39.66 27.10 13.88
N ALA A 14 39.53 28.27 14.49
CA ALA A 14 38.66 28.43 15.70
C ALA A 14 37.17 28.61 15.35
N VAL A 15 36.83 29.11 14.16
CA VAL A 15 35.46 29.38 13.74
C VAL A 15 34.57 28.13 13.65
N PRO A 16 35.00 26.97 13.10
CA PRO A 16 34.16 25.77 13.05
C PRO A 16 33.89 25.14 14.43
N LEU A 17 34.77 25.39 15.43
CA LEU A 17 34.56 24.89 16.79
C LEU A 17 33.42 25.61 17.54
N LEU A 18 33.11 26.84 17.17
CA LEU A 18 32.03 27.63 17.76
C LEU A 18 30.65 27.35 17.11
N SER A 19 30.64 26.70 15.95
CA SER A 19 29.43 26.40 15.17
C SER A 19 28.71 25.12 15.59
N GLN A 20 29.24 24.33 16.52
CA GLN A 20 28.55 23.19 17.06
C GLN A 20 27.58 23.64 18.17
N GLY A 21 26.52 24.30 17.79
CA GLY A 21 25.37 24.49 18.66
C GLY A 21 24.88 23.11 19.08
N LYS A 22 25.25 22.65 20.28
CA LYS A 22 24.60 21.50 20.91
C LYS A 22 23.13 21.88 21.12
N TYR A 23 22.25 21.43 20.23
CA TYR A 23 20.83 21.44 20.52
C TYR A 23 20.66 20.61 21.79
N ALA A 24 20.32 21.27 22.89
CA ALA A 24 20.03 20.55 24.11
C ALA A 24 18.83 19.66 23.89
N VAL A 25 19.04 18.35 23.95
CA VAL A 25 17.94 17.39 23.82
C VAL A 25 17.02 17.56 25.02
N ASN A 26 15.74 17.84 24.77
CA ASN A 26 14.73 17.85 25.80
C ASN A 26 14.37 16.41 26.17
N HIS A 27 15.07 15.86 27.16
CA HIS A 27 14.89 14.47 27.61
C HIS A 27 13.48 14.21 28.14
N GLU A 28 12.83 15.17 28.76
CA GLU A 28 11.44 15.05 29.21
C GLU A 28 10.47 14.86 28.02
N MET A 29 10.64 15.65 26.97
CA MET A 29 9.83 15.52 25.77
C MET A 29 10.09 14.18 25.06
N VAL A 30 11.37 13.77 24.98
CA VAL A 30 11.72 12.45 24.43
C VAL A 30 11.08 11.31 25.22
N ALA A 31 11.06 11.39 26.54
CA ALA A 31 10.40 10.41 27.40
C ALA A 31 8.89 10.35 27.13
N LYS A 32 8.22 11.49 27.02
CA LYS A 32 6.78 11.56 26.67
C LYS A 32 6.48 10.97 25.28
N ILE A 33 7.30 11.26 24.29
CA ILE A 33 7.16 10.69 22.93
C ILE A 33 7.30 9.17 22.97
N ARG A 34 8.28 8.66 23.70
CA ARG A 34 8.49 7.23 23.85
C ARG A 34 7.34 6.53 24.58
N GLU A 35 6.87 7.12 25.66
CA GLU A 35 5.72 6.61 26.42
C GLU A 35 4.48 6.53 25.52
N GLU A 36 4.16 7.60 24.78
CA GLU A 36 3.03 7.60 23.86
C GLU A 36 3.19 6.54 22.75
N GLY A 37 4.40 6.41 22.18
CA GLY A 37 4.65 5.49 21.09
C GLY A 37 4.71 4.01 21.49
N PHE A 38 5.14 3.67 22.69
CA PHE A 38 5.33 2.28 23.13
C PHE A 38 4.24 1.80 24.10
N GLU A 39 3.80 2.64 25.03
CA GLU A 39 2.84 2.24 26.05
C GLU A 39 1.38 2.55 25.66
N ARG A 40 1.16 3.60 24.88
CA ARG A 40 -0.18 4.04 24.47
C ARG A 40 -0.36 4.06 22.95
N SER A 41 0.41 3.26 22.23
CA SER A 41 0.40 3.24 20.77
C SER A 41 -0.98 2.97 20.19
N GLN A 42 -1.42 3.82 19.26
CA GLN A 42 -2.66 3.66 18.49
C GLN A 42 -2.41 3.10 17.08
N ILE A 43 -1.18 2.68 16.79
CA ILE A 43 -0.81 2.21 15.43
C ILE A 43 -1.67 1.04 15.00
N ALA A 44 -1.86 0.03 15.86
CA ALA A 44 -2.66 -1.14 15.54
C ALA A 44 -4.12 -0.77 15.23
N ASN A 45 -4.74 0.08 16.06
CA ASN A 45 -6.10 0.54 15.88
C ASN A 45 -6.24 1.37 14.60
N THR A 46 -5.30 2.28 14.36
CA THR A 46 -5.25 3.11 13.15
C THR A 46 -5.12 2.25 11.90
N LEU A 47 -4.21 1.28 11.91
CA LEU A 47 -4.00 0.38 10.79
C LEU A 47 -5.23 -0.47 10.52
N SER A 48 -5.80 -1.11 11.54
CA SER A 48 -7.02 -1.91 11.41
C SER A 48 -8.18 -1.08 10.84
N TYR A 49 -8.40 0.12 11.36
CA TYR A 49 -9.45 0.97 10.81
C TYR A 49 -9.22 1.34 9.34
N MET A 50 -7.98 1.67 8.98
CA MET A 50 -7.60 2.00 7.60
C MET A 50 -7.72 0.82 6.65
N THR A 51 -7.40 -0.41 7.08
CA THR A 51 -7.44 -1.60 6.23
C THR A 51 -8.80 -2.26 6.21
N ASP A 52 -9.43 -2.44 7.37
CA ASP A 52 -10.61 -3.28 7.51
C ASP A 52 -11.92 -2.48 7.31
N VAL A 53 -11.93 -1.20 7.72
CA VAL A 53 -13.12 -0.34 7.63
C VAL A 53 -13.11 0.55 6.40
N LEU A 54 -11.98 1.19 6.10
CA LEU A 54 -11.87 2.11 4.96
C LEU A 54 -11.56 1.39 3.64
N GLY A 55 -10.99 0.20 3.72
CA GLY A 55 -10.75 -0.68 2.57
C GLY A 55 -9.70 -0.17 1.59
N ALA A 56 -9.83 -0.58 0.34
CA ALA A 56 -8.92 -0.22 -0.74
C ALA A 56 -9.02 1.28 -1.08
N ARG A 57 -7.93 2.01 -0.92
CA ARG A 57 -7.87 3.46 -1.12
C ARG A 57 -7.21 3.80 -2.45
N LEU A 58 -7.80 3.33 -3.54
CA LEU A 58 -7.33 3.66 -4.88
C LEU A 58 -7.41 5.17 -5.12
N THR A 59 -6.42 5.69 -5.82
CA THR A 59 -6.33 7.13 -6.09
C THR A 59 -7.64 7.65 -6.69
N ASN A 60 -8.12 8.75 -6.13
CA ASN A 60 -9.36 9.43 -6.53
C ASN A 60 -10.66 8.60 -6.40
N SER A 61 -10.63 7.44 -5.75
CA SER A 61 -11.82 6.63 -5.45
C SER A 61 -12.66 7.23 -4.32
N LYS A 62 -13.89 6.73 -4.15
CA LYS A 62 -14.76 7.11 -3.03
C LYS A 62 -14.15 6.73 -1.69
N ASP A 63 -13.51 5.56 -1.61
CA ASP A 63 -12.89 5.07 -0.40
C ASP A 63 -11.65 5.91 -0.03
N MET A 64 -10.89 6.38 -1.04
CA MET A 64 -9.81 7.34 -0.79
C MET A 64 -10.33 8.64 -0.18
N ARG A 65 -11.42 9.21 -0.72
CA ARG A 65 -12.02 10.43 -0.15
C ARG A 65 -12.55 10.21 1.26
N ARG A 66 -13.14 9.04 1.54
CA ARG A 66 -13.58 8.67 2.89
C ARG A 66 -12.39 8.56 3.85
N ALA A 67 -11.29 7.98 3.40
CA ALA A 67 -10.05 7.88 4.19
C ALA A 67 -9.41 9.24 4.46
N GLN A 68 -9.36 10.13 3.47
CA GLN A 68 -8.87 11.50 3.64
C GLN A 68 -9.70 12.27 4.68
N LYS A 69 -11.03 12.15 4.62
CA LYS A 69 -11.92 12.78 5.61
C LYS A 69 -11.68 12.23 7.01
N TRP A 70 -11.49 10.92 7.14
CA TRP A 70 -11.22 10.30 8.42
C TRP A 70 -9.87 10.73 8.98
N VAL A 71 -8.79 10.67 8.19
CA VAL A 71 -7.45 11.02 8.66
C VAL A 71 -7.34 12.49 9.06
N THR A 72 -8.00 13.40 8.33
CA THR A 72 -8.05 14.81 8.74
C THR A 72 -8.79 15.01 10.06
N GLY A 73 -9.82 14.21 10.32
CA GLY A 73 -10.51 14.17 11.62
C GLY A 73 -9.60 13.71 12.75
N GLU A 74 -8.85 12.61 12.52
CA GLU A 74 -7.90 12.08 13.50
C GLU A 74 -6.75 13.05 13.79
N MET A 75 -6.22 13.71 12.76
CA MET A 75 -5.19 14.73 12.92
C MET A 75 -5.68 15.88 13.79
N LYS A 76 -6.93 16.33 13.60
CA LYS A 76 -7.55 17.36 14.47
C LYS A 76 -7.74 16.86 15.90
N ARG A 77 -8.17 15.61 16.07
CA ARG A 77 -8.39 14.99 17.38
C ARG A 77 -7.11 14.94 18.22
N ILE A 78 -5.96 14.72 17.60
CA ILE A 78 -4.66 14.73 18.29
C ILE A 78 -4.03 16.11 18.41
N GLY A 79 -4.76 17.18 18.03
CA GLY A 79 -4.37 18.57 18.25
C GLY A 79 -3.59 19.23 17.12
N LEU A 80 -3.48 18.60 15.95
CA LEU A 80 -2.86 19.25 14.78
C LEU A 80 -3.78 20.36 14.24
N THR A 81 -3.16 21.41 13.72
CA THR A 81 -3.82 22.58 13.12
C THR A 81 -3.38 22.72 11.65
N ASN A 82 -4.04 23.57 10.88
CA ASN A 82 -3.73 23.85 9.49
C ASN A 82 -3.74 22.60 8.62
N ILE A 83 -4.75 21.74 8.82
CA ILE A 83 -4.90 20.48 8.11
C ILE A 83 -5.74 20.73 6.87
N GLU A 84 -5.15 20.48 5.70
CA GLU A 84 -5.79 20.65 4.39
C GLU A 84 -5.61 19.38 3.53
N ILE A 85 -6.52 19.18 2.61
CA ILE A 85 -6.43 18.15 1.57
C ILE A 85 -6.11 18.88 0.27
N GLU A 86 -4.87 18.75 -0.18
CA GLU A 86 -4.40 19.42 -1.39
C GLU A 86 -4.40 18.47 -2.59
N PRO A 87 -4.93 18.89 -3.76
CA PRO A 87 -4.71 18.17 -4.99
C PRO A 87 -3.26 18.35 -5.43
N PHE A 88 -2.58 17.25 -5.74
CA PHE A 88 -1.17 17.31 -6.15
C PHE A 88 -0.94 16.98 -7.62
N MET A 89 -1.94 16.41 -8.32
CA MET A 89 -1.87 16.10 -9.74
C MET A 89 -3.24 15.79 -10.35
N ASP A 90 -3.34 15.91 -11.66
CA ASP A 90 -4.45 15.35 -12.42
C ASP A 90 -4.24 13.86 -12.62
N TYR A 91 -5.08 13.04 -12.02
CA TYR A 91 -4.92 11.57 -12.06
C TYR A 91 -5.73 10.91 -13.18
N GLY A 92 -6.71 11.57 -13.74
CA GLY A 92 -7.61 11.01 -14.76
C GLY A 92 -8.78 10.23 -14.17
N VAL A 93 -8.96 8.96 -14.55
CA VAL A 93 -10.14 8.17 -14.20
C VAL A 93 -9.96 7.44 -12.90
N SER A 94 -10.91 7.59 -11.96
CA SER A 94 -10.98 6.79 -10.75
C SER A 94 -11.65 5.44 -11.00
N TRP A 95 -11.44 4.49 -10.10
CA TRP A 95 -12.09 3.20 -10.13
C TRP A 95 -12.63 2.83 -8.74
N ASP A 96 -13.87 2.36 -8.69
CA ASP A 96 -14.52 1.90 -7.48
C ASP A 96 -15.16 0.54 -7.70
N ASN A 97 -14.96 -0.41 -6.80
CA ASN A 97 -15.73 -1.63 -6.79
C ASN A 97 -17.10 -1.38 -6.15
N LYS A 98 -18.17 -1.50 -6.93
CA LYS A 98 -19.54 -1.32 -6.41
C LYS A 98 -20.10 -2.64 -5.84
N LEU A 99 -19.91 -3.71 -6.58
CA LEU A 99 -20.34 -5.05 -6.22
C LEU A 99 -19.50 -6.05 -7.01
N PHE A 100 -19.02 -7.06 -6.35
CA PHE A 100 -18.41 -8.22 -6.99
C PHE A 100 -18.97 -9.49 -6.37
N SER A 101 -19.41 -10.41 -7.21
CA SER A 101 -19.89 -11.72 -6.78
C SER A 101 -19.65 -12.72 -7.91
N ILE A 102 -19.12 -13.87 -7.57
CA ILE A 102 -18.85 -14.95 -8.51
C ILE A 102 -19.32 -16.28 -7.92
N HIS A 103 -20.02 -17.06 -8.72
CA HIS A 103 -20.60 -18.32 -8.30
C HIS A 103 -20.38 -19.36 -9.40
N MET A 104 -19.96 -20.55 -9.03
CA MET A 104 -20.04 -21.73 -9.87
C MET A 104 -21.45 -22.29 -9.75
N LEU A 105 -22.11 -22.52 -10.86
CA LEU A 105 -23.49 -23.03 -10.88
C LEU A 105 -23.57 -24.52 -11.18
N GLU A 106 -22.60 -25.02 -11.94
CA GLU A 106 -22.50 -26.41 -12.39
C GLU A 106 -21.03 -26.87 -12.35
N PRO A 107 -20.73 -28.14 -12.00
CA PRO A 107 -21.70 -29.25 -11.69
C PRO A 107 -22.39 -29.05 -10.35
N ASP A 108 -21.79 -28.40 -9.36
CA ASP A 108 -22.35 -28.13 -8.05
C ASP A 108 -22.27 -26.64 -7.73
N TYR A 109 -23.30 -26.13 -7.03
CA TYR A 109 -23.30 -24.74 -6.63
C TYR A 109 -22.22 -24.44 -5.59
N GLN A 110 -21.34 -23.45 -5.90
CA GLN A 110 -20.34 -22.95 -4.97
C GLN A 110 -20.21 -21.43 -5.08
N THR A 111 -20.16 -20.76 -3.95
CA THR A 111 -19.73 -19.38 -3.87
C THR A 111 -18.21 -19.33 -3.96
N MET A 112 -17.70 -18.56 -4.90
CA MET A 112 -16.25 -18.42 -5.11
C MET A 112 -15.75 -17.14 -4.44
N VAL A 113 -14.60 -17.23 -3.80
CA VAL A 113 -13.92 -16.08 -3.22
C VAL A 113 -13.07 -15.42 -4.30
N GLY A 114 -13.21 -14.12 -4.44
CA GLY A 114 -12.43 -13.33 -5.40
C GLY A 114 -12.70 -11.85 -5.27
N TYR A 115 -11.96 -11.07 -6.03
CA TYR A 115 -12.12 -9.63 -6.14
C TYR A 115 -11.75 -9.18 -7.57
N PRO A 116 -12.34 -8.08 -8.06
CA PRO A 116 -12.02 -7.59 -9.39
C PRO A 116 -10.63 -6.93 -9.40
N ILE A 117 -9.93 -7.07 -10.51
CA ILE A 117 -8.71 -6.31 -10.75
C ILE A 117 -9.08 -4.83 -10.96
N ALA A 118 -8.41 -3.94 -10.23
CA ALA A 118 -8.63 -2.51 -10.36
C ALA A 118 -8.47 -2.03 -11.82
N HIS A 119 -9.21 -0.98 -12.17
CA HIS A 119 -9.26 -0.39 -13.52
C HIS A 119 -9.83 -1.30 -14.61
N THR A 120 -10.43 -2.45 -14.26
CA THR A 120 -11.20 -3.24 -15.22
C THR A 120 -12.60 -2.66 -15.39
N PRO A 121 -13.18 -2.75 -16.60
CA PRO A 121 -14.55 -2.30 -16.84
C PRO A 121 -15.55 -3.17 -16.08
N GLY A 122 -16.66 -2.58 -15.64
CA GLY A 122 -17.77 -3.31 -15.08
C GLY A 122 -18.58 -4.08 -16.13
N ILE A 123 -19.39 -5.02 -15.66
CA ILE A 123 -20.39 -5.71 -16.48
C ILE A 123 -21.79 -5.16 -16.18
N ASN A 124 -22.68 -5.24 -17.14
CA ASN A 124 -24.05 -4.79 -16.96
C ASN A 124 -24.91 -5.91 -16.36
N GLY A 125 -25.17 -5.82 -15.07
CA GLY A 125 -25.98 -6.78 -14.33
C GLY A 125 -25.30 -8.16 -14.15
N ARG A 126 -26.11 -9.14 -13.75
CA ARG A 126 -25.66 -10.52 -13.57
C ARG A 126 -25.50 -11.21 -14.92
N GLN A 127 -24.37 -11.86 -15.14
CA GLN A 127 -24.09 -12.63 -16.35
C GLN A 127 -23.93 -14.12 -15.99
N LYS A 128 -24.60 -15.00 -16.73
CA LYS A 128 -24.35 -16.46 -16.71
C LYS A 128 -23.55 -16.81 -17.97
N MET A 129 -22.37 -17.42 -17.79
CA MET A 129 -21.47 -17.75 -18.89
C MET A 129 -20.90 -19.16 -18.73
N ASN A 130 -20.69 -19.83 -19.85
CA ASN A 130 -19.89 -21.05 -19.84
C ASN A 130 -18.43 -20.69 -19.62
N VAL A 131 -17.75 -21.53 -18.85
CA VAL A 131 -16.33 -21.35 -18.53
C VAL A 131 -15.48 -22.17 -19.50
N THR A 132 -14.36 -21.64 -19.92
CA THR A 132 -13.33 -22.39 -20.66
C THR A 132 -11.97 -22.08 -20.08
N ILE A 133 -11.13 -23.10 -20.04
CA ILE A 133 -9.73 -22.94 -19.65
C ILE A 133 -8.93 -22.65 -20.90
N ALA A 134 -8.11 -21.61 -20.86
CA ALA A 134 -7.21 -21.26 -21.97
C ALA A 134 -5.79 -21.05 -21.43
N ASP A 135 -4.91 -21.97 -21.75
CA ASP A 135 -3.46 -21.85 -21.49
C ASP A 135 -2.80 -21.16 -22.69
N ILE A 136 -2.61 -19.84 -22.58
CA ILE A 136 -2.06 -18.98 -23.62
C ILE A 136 -0.74 -18.41 -23.08
N LYS A 137 0.37 -18.95 -23.54
CA LYS A 137 1.73 -18.49 -23.18
C LYS A 137 2.42 -17.75 -24.32
N THR A 138 2.06 -18.05 -25.55
CA THR A 138 2.67 -17.49 -26.75
C THR A 138 1.62 -16.94 -27.71
N LYS A 139 2.06 -16.12 -28.65
CA LYS A 139 1.18 -15.62 -29.72
C LYS A 139 0.59 -16.76 -30.59
N SER A 140 1.32 -17.85 -30.76
CA SER A 140 0.84 -19.03 -31.51
C SER A 140 -0.30 -19.75 -30.77
N ASP A 141 -0.34 -19.69 -29.46
CA ASP A 141 -1.45 -20.29 -28.69
C ASP A 141 -2.77 -19.57 -28.93
N LEU A 142 -2.74 -18.28 -29.22
CA LEU A 142 -3.95 -17.50 -29.54
C LEU A 142 -4.72 -18.09 -30.72
N GLU A 143 -4.01 -18.63 -31.71
CA GLU A 143 -4.63 -19.25 -32.90
C GLU A 143 -5.47 -20.49 -32.55
N LYS A 144 -5.07 -21.28 -31.53
CA LYS A 144 -5.81 -22.45 -31.05
C LYS A 144 -7.19 -22.07 -30.49
N TYR A 145 -7.30 -20.84 -29.96
CA TYR A 145 -8.51 -20.33 -29.33
C TYR A 145 -9.28 -19.33 -30.17
N ARG A 146 -8.81 -19.01 -31.38
CA ARG A 146 -9.46 -18.07 -32.27
C ARG A 146 -10.93 -18.44 -32.49
N GLY A 147 -11.85 -17.51 -32.23
CA GLY A 147 -13.29 -17.70 -32.34
C GLY A 147 -13.95 -18.57 -31.25
N LYS A 148 -13.20 -19.23 -30.39
CA LYS A 148 -13.72 -20.17 -29.38
C LYS A 148 -14.02 -19.53 -28.02
N LEU A 149 -13.52 -18.31 -27.76
CA LEU A 149 -13.62 -17.66 -26.45
C LEU A 149 -14.78 -16.65 -26.35
N ARG A 150 -15.39 -16.31 -27.47
CA ARG A 150 -16.46 -15.31 -27.49
C ARG A 150 -17.66 -15.74 -26.65
N GLY A 151 -18.12 -14.87 -25.75
CA GLY A 151 -19.25 -15.14 -24.84
C GLY A 151 -18.99 -16.13 -23.72
N LYS A 152 -17.72 -16.43 -23.44
CA LYS A 152 -17.31 -17.34 -22.38
C LYS A 152 -16.50 -16.61 -21.31
N ALA A 153 -16.59 -17.09 -20.09
CA ALA A 153 -15.63 -16.75 -19.05
C ALA A 153 -14.36 -17.58 -19.27
N VAL A 154 -13.21 -16.91 -19.35
CA VAL A 154 -11.93 -17.56 -19.61
C VAL A 154 -11.13 -17.65 -18.33
N LEU A 155 -10.76 -18.87 -17.94
CA LEU A 155 -9.78 -19.10 -16.89
C LEU A 155 -8.41 -19.25 -17.56
N SER A 156 -7.54 -18.27 -17.32
CA SER A 156 -6.13 -18.39 -17.71
C SER A 156 -5.41 -19.12 -16.59
N VAL A 157 -5.13 -20.39 -16.78
CA VAL A 157 -4.52 -21.19 -15.72
C VAL A 157 -3.06 -21.45 -16.02
N THR A 158 -2.23 -21.00 -15.11
CA THR A 158 -1.31 -21.94 -14.46
C THR A 158 -1.70 -21.92 -12.98
N MET A 159 -2.28 -23.01 -12.48
CA MET A 159 -2.31 -23.17 -11.03
C MET A 159 -0.86 -23.10 -10.55
N PRO A 160 -0.51 -22.11 -9.72
CA PRO A 160 0.82 -22.12 -9.12
C PRO A 160 0.96 -23.44 -8.37
N VAL A 161 2.07 -24.13 -8.56
CA VAL A 161 2.39 -25.26 -7.69
C VAL A 161 2.46 -24.70 -6.27
N ILE A 162 1.45 -25.02 -5.47
CA ILE A 162 1.42 -24.59 -4.09
C ILE A 162 2.45 -25.46 -3.35
N ASP A 163 3.54 -24.84 -2.96
CA ASP A 163 4.52 -25.48 -2.11
C ASP A 163 3.90 -25.72 -0.71
N GLN A 164 3.41 -26.91 -0.52
CA GLN A 164 2.77 -27.34 0.73
C GLN A 164 3.73 -27.23 1.93
N GLU A 165 5.01 -27.40 1.70
CA GLU A 165 6.04 -27.30 2.73
C GLU A 165 6.23 -25.85 3.17
N ARG A 166 6.23 -24.92 2.23
CA ARG A 166 6.28 -23.49 2.49
C ARG A 166 5.05 -22.98 3.24
N ILE A 167 3.84 -23.47 2.93
CA ILE A 167 2.62 -23.12 3.66
C ILE A 167 2.68 -23.64 5.09
N ARG A 168 3.11 -24.89 5.28
CA ARG A 168 3.17 -25.52 6.60
C ARG A 168 4.24 -24.91 7.50
N ASN A 169 5.38 -24.52 6.95
CA ASN A 169 6.52 -23.96 7.70
C ASN A 169 6.46 -22.43 7.84
N GLY A 170 5.45 -21.79 7.24
CA GLY A 170 5.32 -20.34 7.19
C GLY A 170 6.32 -19.68 6.22
N THR A 171 6.19 -18.39 6.05
CA THR A 171 7.18 -17.61 5.29
C THR A 171 8.38 -17.37 6.21
N PRO A 172 9.59 -17.82 5.86
CA PRO A 172 10.77 -17.52 6.67
C PRO A 172 10.89 -16.00 6.81
N ARG A 173 11.08 -15.55 8.05
CA ARG A 173 11.40 -14.14 8.29
C ARG A 173 12.85 -13.91 7.90
N PHE A 174 13.12 -12.75 7.36
CA PHE A 174 14.50 -12.32 7.16
C PHE A 174 15.25 -12.36 8.49
N THR A 175 16.44 -12.91 8.47
CA THR A 175 17.35 -12.83 9.60
C THR A 175 17.92 -11.41 9.72
N TYR A 176 18.50 -11.10 10.87
CA TYR A 176 19.13 -9.79 11.07
C TYR A 176 20.26 -9.54 10.06
N GLU A 177 20.99 -10.58 9.69
CA GLU A 177 22.09 -10.53 8.72
C GLU A 177 21.62 -10.27 7.27
N GLU A 178 20.41 -10.69 6.93
CA GLU A 178 19.79 -10.42 5.62
C GLU A 178 19.20 -9.02 5.51
N LEU A 179 19.05 -8.30 6.62
CA LEU A 179 18.49 -6.94 6.67
C LEU A 179 19.57 -5.85 6.75
N THR A 180 20.85 -6.19 6.89
CA THR A 180 22.00 -5.28 6.94
C THR A 180 22.86 -5.37 5.69
#